data_430c420316583175c71df64128b6197e
#
_entry.id   430c420316583175c71df64128b6197e
#
_cell.length_a   1.000
_cell.length_b   1.000
_cell.length_c   1.000
_cell.angle_alpha   90.00
_cell.angle_beta   90.00
_cell.angle_gamma   90.00
#
_symmetry.space_group_name_H-M   'P 1'
#
loop_
_entity.id
_entity.type
_entity.pdbx_description
1 polymer ?
#
loop_
_entity_poly.entity_id
_entity_poly.type
_entity_poly.pdbx_seq_one_letter_code
_entity_poly.pdbx_strand_id
1 'polypeptide(L)'
;VTGRGGTQLLLDLSNPAVQDFVFGVVDNIMTENPDIAYIKWDANMDISAHGSQYLKNQNHLYIEYHRGLAKVLDRVRAKYPDITIQACASGGGRANYGIMPWFDEFWVSDDTDALQRLYLQWGTSYFYPSIAMASHISAAPNHQTGRNVPMKFRIDVAMSGRLGMEIQPMNMTEVEKELCRQAISDYKKIRPIVQFGDLYRLDSPYDDNGIASLMYCSDDKQKAVFYWWKPLGFCDEHLPVVKMEGLEPESMYKVTELHPIDRFPLSCEGKMFSGKYLMENGLVLPNSHSAKNPEFGSSWASRVLYLEAQ
;
A
#
# COMPACT_ATOMS: atom_id res chain seq x y z
N VAL A 1 29.59 6.18 -14.67
CA VAL A 1 29.63 6.03 -13.21
C VAL A 1 28.90 4.76 -12.84
N THR A 2 29.62 3.88 -12.19
CA THR A 2 29.13 2.57 -11.78
C THR A 2 28.40 2.69 -10.45
N GLY A 3 27.10 2.45 -10.45
CA GLY A 3 26.30 2.27 -9.25
C GLY A 3 26.10 0.81 -8.88
N ARG A 4 25.02 0.46 -8.18
CA ARG A 4 24.68 -0.91 -7.79
C ARG A 4 24.92 -1.89 -8.92
N GLY A 5 25.87 -2.80 -8.77
CA GLY A 5 26.18 -3.87 -9.72
C GLY A 5 27.02 -3.46 -10.94
N GLY A 6 27.61 -2.27 -11.00
CA GLY A 6 28.62 -1.88 -12.01
C GLY A 6 28.11 -1.70 -13.45
N THR A 7 26.84 -1.98 -13.74
CA THR A 7 26.30 -1.97 -15.11
C THR A 7 25.22 -0.91 -15.35
N GLN A 8 24.68 -0.32 -14.28
CA GLN A 8 23.68 0.75 -14.40
C GLN A 8 24.34 2.10 -14.54
N LEU A 9 23.89 2.88 -15.50
CA LEU A 9 24.37 4.25 -15.78
C LEU A 9 23.25 5.24 -15.52
N LEU A 10 23.63 6.41 -15.01
CA LEU A 10 22.72 7.53 -14.89
C LEU A 10 22.72 8.33 -16.20
N LEU A 11 21.56 8.57 -16.77
CA LEU A 11 21.40 9.47 -17.91
C LEU A 11 21.55 10.93 -17.46
N ASP A 12 22.29 11.73 -18.24
CA ASP A 12 22.48 13.15 -17.94
C ASP A 12 21.27 13.98 -18.40
N LEU A 13 20.25 14.07 -17.56
CA LEU A 13 19.05 14.85 -17.84
C LEU A 13 19.27 16.37 -17.85
N SER A 14 20.47 16.87 -17.51
CA SER A 14 20.80 18.27 -17.75
C SER A 14 20.93 18.58 -19.25
N ASN A 15 21.17 17.55 -20.08
CA ASN A 15 21.32 17.66 -21.53
C ASN A 15 19.95 17.53 -22.24
N PRO A 16 19.52 18.55 -23.02
CA PRO A 16 18.26 18.50 -23.77
C PRO A 16 18.13 17.30 -24.73
N ALA A 17 19.21 16.88 -25.37
CA ALA A 17 19.18 15.72 -26.25
C ALA A 17 18.87 14.41 -25.50
N VAL A 18 19.31 14.30 -24.24
CA VAL A 18 18.96 13.17 -23.37
C VAL A 18 17.52 13.26 -22.90
N GLN A 19 17.02 14.47 -22.61
CA GLN A 19 15.60 14.68 -22.32
C GLN A 19 14.71 14.23 -23.49
N ASP A 20 15.10 14.58 -24.73
CA ASP A 20 14.38 14.16 -25.95
C ASP A 20 14.41 12.64 -26.13
N PHE A 21 15.57 12.03 -25.86
CA PHE A 21 15.69 10.56 -25.90
C PHE A 21 14.77 9.89 -24.89
N VAL A 22 14.76 10.33 -23.62
CA VAL A 22 13.93 9.73 -22.56
C VAL A 22 12.44 9.91 -22.86
N PHE A 23 12.03 11.10 -23.28
CA PHE A 23 10.66 11.33 -23.72
C PHE A 23 10.29 10.42 -24.91
N GLY A 24 11.18 10.31 -25.91
CA GLY A 24 10.99 9.46 -27.09
C GLY A 24 10.80 7.98 -26.74
N VAL A 25 11.51 7.47 -25.73
CA VAL A 25 11.31 6.08 -25.24
C VAL A 25 9.89 5.89 -24.73
N VAL A 26 9.40 6.78 -23.86
CA VAL A 26 8.02 6.71 -23.37
C VAL A 26 7.02 6.86 -24.50
N ASP A 27 7.23 7.84 -25.39
CA ASP A 27 6.34 8.16 -26.49
C ASP A 27 6.20 6.99 -27.49
N ASN A 28 7.30 6.33 -27.80
CA ASN A 28 7.27 5.16 -28.70
C ASN A 28 6.49 4.00 -28.06
N ILE A 29 6.77 3.69 -26.79
CA ILE A 29 6.06 2.62 -26.07
C ILE A 29 4.56 2.88 -26.06
N MET A 30 4.15 4.10 -25.71
CA MET A 30 2.75 4.49 -25.61
C MET A 30 2.06 4.53 -26.97
N THR A 31 2.78 4.91 -28.03
CA THR A 31 2.24 4.97 -29.39
C THR A 31 2.04 3.56 -29.98
N GLU A 32 3.00 2.66 -29.72
CA GLU A 32 2.92 1.27 -30.15
C GLU A 32 1.91 0.45 -29.34
N ASN A 33 1.63 0.86 -28.11
CA ASN A 33 0.75 0.15 -27.18
C ASN A 33 -0.25 1.13 -26.53
N PRO A 34 -1.26 1.60 -27.26
CA PRO A 34 -2.17 2.65 -26.82
C PRO A 34 -3.07 2.26 -25.61
N ASP A 35 -3.16 0.96 -25.32
CA ASP A 35 -3.94 0.44 -24.18
C ASP A 35 -3.18 0.45 -22.84
N ILE A 36 -1.91 0.89 -22.84
CA ILE A 36 -1.15 1.04 -21.59
C ILE A 36 -1.78 2.15 -20.75
N ALA A 37 -2.23 1.77 -19.54
CA ALA A 37 -2.84 2.69 -18.58
C ALA A 37 -1.97 2.95 -17.32
N TYR A 38 -0.83 2.26 -17.22
CA TYR A 38 0.02 2.31 -16.03
C TYR A 38 1.50 2.15 -16.38
N ILE A 39 2.34 3.00 -15.81
CA ILE A 39 3.80 2.94 -15.91
C ILE A 39 4.40 2.96 -14.50
N LYS A 40 5.31 2.02 -14.20
CA LYS A 40 6.24 2.14 -13.08
C LYS A 40 7.53 2.76 -13.58
N TRP A 41 7.83 3.97 -13.09
CA TRP A 41 9.04 4.70 -13.43
C TRP A 41 10.10 4.41 -12.37
N ASP A 42 11.03 3.53 -12.70
CA ASP A 42 12.08 3.10 -11.79
C ASP A 42 13.40 3.84 -12.06
N ALA A 43 14.04 4.35 -11.00
CA ALA A 43 15.25 5.15 -11.09
C ALA A 43 16.17 4.91 -9.88
N ASN A 44 16.77 3.72 -9.82
CA ASN A 44 17.48 3.20 -8.65
C ASN A 44 18.90 3.75 -8.44
N MET A 45 19.45 4.45 -9.43
CA MET A 45 20.83 4.91 -9.38
C MET A 45 21.01 6.17 -8.56
N ASP A 46 21.95 6.11 -7.62
CA ASP A 46 22.47 7.29 -6.91
C ASP A 46 23.48 8.04 -7.76
N ILE A 47 23.46 9.38 -7.67
CA ILE A 47 24.49 10.22 -8.29
C ILE A 47 25.69 10.27 -7.34
N SER A 48 26.46 9.20 -7.25
CA SER A 48 27.62 9.10 -6.36
C SER A 48 28.92 9.62 -6.97
N ALA A 49 29.08 9.46 -8.28
CA ALA A 49 30.17 10.07 -9.04
C ALA A 49 29.55 10.78 -10.24
N HIS A 50 29.57 12.08 -10.21
CA HIS A 50 28.82 12.93 -11.11
C HIS A 50 29.71 13.73 -12.05
N GLY A 51 29.21 13.92 -13.25
CA GLY A 51 29.80 14.77 -14.25
C GLY A 51 28.88 14.84 -15.45
N SER A 52 28.78 15.99 -16.04
CA SER A 52 28.04 16.25 -17.27
C SER A 52 29.00 16.71 -18.34
N GLN A 53 28.94 16.13 -19.52
CA GLN A 53 29.64 16.64 -20.69
C GLN A 53 28.97 17.88 -21.29
N TYR A 54 27.73 18.15 -20.88
CA TYR A 54 26.92 19.27 -21.37
C TYR A 54 27.10 20.54 -20.52
N LEU A 55 27.16 20.38 -19.17
CA LEU A 55 27.24 21.53 -18.28
C LEU A 55 28.67 22.11 -18.17
N LYS A 56 28.77 23.42 -18.33
CA LYS A 56 30.05 24.17 -18.08
C LYS A 56 30.39 24.17 -16.60
N ASN A 57 29.43 24.39 -15.72
CA ASN A 57 29.58 24.37 -14.28
C ASN A 57 29.03 23.07 -13.68
N GLN A 58 29.91 22.18 -13.28
CA GLN A 58 29.56 20.87 -12.76
C GLN A 58 28.80 20.94 -11.42
N ASN A 59 28.95 22.01 -10.66
CA ASN A 59 28.23 22.21 -9.38
C ASN A 59 26.73 22.38 -9.57
N HIS A 60 26.28 22.66 -10.79
CA HIS A 60 24.85 22.79 -11.10
C HIS A 60 24.19 21.45 -11.46
N LEU A 61 24.93 20.34 -11.55
CA LEU A 61 24.41 19.09 -12.09
C LEU A 61 23.14 18.60 -11.38
N TYR A 62 23.12 18.61 -10.05
CA TYR A 62 21.96 18.12 -9.31
C TYR A 62 20.69 18.94 -9.62
N ILE A 63 20.82 20.26 -9.65
CA ILE A 63 19.68 21.14 -9.94
C ILE A 63 19.22 20.97 -11.40
N GLU A 64 20.16 20.98 -12.35
CA GLU A 64 19.83 20.88 -13.78
C GLU A 64 19.32 19.48 -14.14
N TYR A 65 19.78 18.44 -13.46
CA TYR A 65 19.21 17.09 -13.59
C TYR A 65 17.72 17.07 -13.22
N HIS A 66 17.36 17.62 -12.05
CA HIS A 66 15.96 17.66 -11.61
C HIS A 66 15.10 18.56 -12.51
N ARG A 67 15.64 19.67 -12.98
CA ARG A 67 14.93 20.52 -13.97
C ARG A 67 14.70 19.79 -15.29
N GLY A 68 15.69 19.01 -15.72
CA GLY A 68 15.57 18.17 -16.92
C GLY A 68 14.55 17.07 -16.76
N LEU A 69 14.53 16.39 -15.60
CA LEU A 69 13.51 15.39 -15.29
C LEU A 69 12.10 16.01 -15.31
N ALA A 70 11.91 17.15 -14.65
CA ALA A 70 10.65 17.87 -14.65
C ALA A 70 10.15 18.16 -16.08
N LYS A 71 11.04 18.67 -16.97
CA LYS A 71 10.68 18.93 -18.38
C LYS A 71 10.25 17.67 -19.13
N VAL A 72 10.90 16.53 -18.89
CA VAL A 72 10.49 15.26 -19.48
C VAL A 72 9.11 14.85 -18.98
N LEU A 73 8.89 14.91 -17.67
CA LEU A 73 7.61 14.54 -17.06
C LEU A 73 6.47 15.48 -17.45
N ASP A 74 6.73 16.79 -17.57
CA ASP A 74 5.76 17.76 -18.09
C ASP A 74 5.29 17.36 -19.50
N ARG A 75 6.23 16.97 -20.38
CA ARG A 75 5.91 16.52 -21.74
C ARG A 75 5.10 15.23 -21.74
N VAL A 76 5.46 14.27 -20.86
CA VAL A 76 4.72 13.02 -20.74
C VAL A 76 3.30 13.29 -20.25
N ARG A 77 3.12 14.11 -19.21
CA ARG A 77 1.79 14.47 -18.69
C ARG A 77 0.96 15.28 -19.68
N ALA A 78 1.57 16.17 -20.46
CA ALA A 78 0.85 16.93 -21.48
C ALA A 78 0.33 16.03 -22.62
N LYS A 79 1.08 14.98 -22.99
CA LYS A 79 0.67 14.08 -24.08
C LYS A 79 -0.19 12.92 -23.60
N TYR A 80 0.04 12.42 -22.37
CA TYR A 80 -0.62 11.26 -21.77
C TYR A 80 -1.19 11.60 -20.37
N PRO A 81 -2.20 12.48 -20.29
CA PRO A 81 -2.70 12.99 -18.99
C PRO A 81 -3.34 11.93 -18.11
N ASP A 82 -3.96 10.92 -18.73
CA ASP A 82 -4.77 9.90 -18.02
C ASP A 82 -3.97 8.68 -17.55
N ILE A 83 -2.68 8.60 -17.90
CA ILE A 83 -1.86 7.45 -17.50
C ILE A 83 -1.50 7.54 -16.02
N THR A 84 -1.64 6.45 -15.30
CA THR A 84 -1.13 6.33 -13.93
C THR A 84 0.38 6.10 -13.95
N ILE A 85 1.15 6.94 -13.25
CA ILE A 85 2.60 6.79 -13.13
C ILE A 85 2.97 6.57 -11.67
N GLN A 86 3.61 5.43 -11.40
CA GLN A 86 4.20 5.11 -10.09
C GLN A 86 5.67 5.51 -10.07
N ALA A 87 6.08 6.29 -9.07
CA ALA A 87 7.49 6.55 -8.80
C ALA A 87 8.13 5.39 -8.05
N CYS A 88 9.30 4.96 -8.49
CA CYS A 88 10.14 4.01 -7.78
C CYS A 88 11.61 4.43 -7.85
N ALA A 89 12.31 4.28 -6.75
CA ALA A 89 13.75 4.46 -6.65
C ALA A 89 14.27 3.62 -5.48
N SER A 90 14.44 2.33 -5.69
CA SER A 90 14.65 1.33 -4.62
C SER A 90 13.57 1.48 -3.52
N GLY A 91 12.30 1.46 -3.93
CA GLY A 91 11.19 1.88 -3.11
C GLY A 91 10.97 3.40 -3.14
N GLY A 92 10.69 3.99 -1.98
CA GLY A 92 10.36 5.40 -1.81
C GLY A 92 11.55 6.36 -1.76
N GLY A 93 12.73 5.98 -2.25
CA GLY A 93 13.95 6.78 -2.12
C GLY A 93 13.90 8.16 -2.78
N ARG A 94 12.96 8.41 -3.69
CA ARG A 94 12.70 9.71 -4.32
C ARG A 94 11.33 10.28 -3.99
N ALA A 95 10.58 9.64 -3.07
CA ALA A 95 9.28 10.14 -2.67
C ALA A 95 9.45 11.48 -1.92
N ASN A 96 8.84 12.52 -2.44
CA ASN A 96 8.74 13.83 -1.84
C ASN A 96 7.58 14.61 -2.48
N TYR A 97 7.10 15.65 -1.83
CA TYR A 97 5.98 16.44 -2.36
C TYR A 97 6.29 17.14 -3.69
N GLY A 98 7.57 17.40 -3.99
CA GLY A 98 8.00 18.05 -5.23
C GLY A 98 7.79 17.20 -6.48
N ILE A 99 7.69 15.86 -6.36
CA ILE A 99 7.45 14.97 -7.51
C ILE A 99 5.96 14.62 -7.70
N MET A 100 5.13 14.83 -6.67
CA MET A 100 3.70 14.49 -6.71
C MET A 100 2.90 15.11 -7.87
N PRO A 101 3.24 16.29 -8.43
CA PRO A 101 2.56 16.78 -9.62
C PRO A 101 2.65 15.86 -10.84
N TRP A 102 3.65 14.99 -10.91
CA TRP A 102 3.86 14.08 -12.05
C TRP A 102 3.58 12.62 -11.75
N PHE A 103 3.56 12.22 -10.46
CA PHE A 103 3.37 10.84 -10.04
C PHE A 103 2.09 10.68 -9.23
N ASP A 104 1.27 9.71 -9.58
CA ASP A 104 0.00 9.44 -8.91
C ASP A 104 0.21 8.66 -7.62
N GLU A 105 1.31 7.90 -7.57
CA GLU A 105 1.69 7.08 -6.43
C GLU A 105 3.20 6.81 -6.43
N PHE A 106 3.68 6.29 -5.32
CA PHE A 106 5.06 5.80 -5.22
C PHE A 106 5.12 4.42 -4.58
N TRP A 107 6.17 3.68 -4.96
CA TRP A 107 6.50 2.40 -4.35
C TRP A 107 7.12 2.64 -2.98
N VAL A 108 6.43 2.23 -1.91
CA VAL A 108 6.85 2.55 -0.52
C VAL A 108 8.20 1.92 -0.19
N SER A 109 8.41 0.66 -0.57
CA SER A 109 9.65 -0.08 -0.33
C SER A 109 9.75 -1.29 -1.24
N ASP A 110 10.96 -1.65 -1.64
CA ASP A 110 11.25 -2.92 -2.32
C ASP A 110 11.12 -4.12 -1.38
N ASP A 111 11.12 -3.90 -0.06
CA ASP A 111 10.76 -4.94 0.88
C ASP A 111 9.25 -5.21 0.81
N THR A 112 8.90 -6.34 0.24
CA THR A 112 7.52 -6.77 -0.02
C THR A 112 7.00 -7.77 1.01
N ASP A 113 7.79 -8.10 2.03
CA ASP A 113 7.35 -8.94 3.14
C ASP A 113 6.18 -8.28 3.88
N ALA A 114 5.07 -8.98 4.03
CA ALA A 114 3.84 -8.39 4.58
C ALA A 114 4.00 -7.90 6.02
N LEU A 115 4.84 -8.56 6.85
CA LEU A 115 5.13 -8.06 8.18
C LEU A 115 5.92 -6.75 8.11
N GLN A 116 6.97 -6.70 7.30
CA GLN A 116 7.75 -5.47 7.11
C GLN A 116 6.89 -4.35 6.52
N ARG A 117 6.03 -4.68 5.55
CA ARG A 117 5.10 -3.71 4.94
C ARG A 117 4.10 -3.13 5.93
N LEU A 118 3.68 -3.89 6.94
CA LEU A 118 2.83 -3.35 8.01
C LEU A 118 3.51 -2.16 8.71
N TYR A 119 4.79 -2.29 9.05
CA TYR A 119 5.59 -1.21 9.66
C TYR A 119 5.88 -0.07 8.67
N LEU A 120 6.30 -0.41 7.46
CA LEU A 120 6.66 0.55 6.43
C LEU A 120 5.47 1.42 5.99
N GLN A 121 4.32 0.80 5.76
CA GLN A 121 3.09 1.52 5.39
C GLN A 121 2.57 2.38 6.54
N TRP A 122 2.63 1.87 7.76
CA TRP A 122 2.30 2.64 8.96
C TRP A 122 3.16 3.91 9.05
N GLY A 123 4.49 3.76 9.03
CA GLY A 123 5.43 4.88 9.09
C GLY A 123 5.24 5.87 7.94
N THR A 124 5.03 5.38 6.72
CA THR A 124 4.80 6.21 5.52
C THR A 124 3.50 7.01 5.65
N SER A 125 2.47 6.45 6.28
CA SER A 125 1.16 7.11 6.46
C SER A 125 1.22 8.40 7.30
N TYR A 126 2.29 8.64 8.07
CA TYR A 126 2.50 9.92 8.76
C TYR A 126 2.79 11.08 7.82
N PHE A 127 3.31 10.79 6.63
CA PHE A 127 3.78 11.79 5.68
C PHE A 127 2.95 11.85 4.40
N TYR A 128 2.34 10.73 4.00
CA TYR A 128 1.64 10.61 2.72
C TYR A 128 0.28 9.95 2.87
N PRO A 129 -0.73 10.43 2.11
CA PRO A 129 -2.04 9.79 2.09
C PRO A 129 -1.98 8.41 1.43
N SER A 130 -2.91 7.55 1.79
CA SER A 130 -2.97 6.16 1.29
C SER A 130 -3.10 6.06 -0.22
N ILE A 131 -3.75 7.04 -0.87
CA ILE A 131 -3.86 7.10 -2.34
C ILE A 131 -2.49 7.18 -3.02
N ALA A 132 -1.49 7.75 -2.36
CA ALA A 132 -0.14 7.86 -2.90
C ALA A 132 0.75 6.64 -2.59
N MET A 133 0.31 5.73 -1.73
CA MET A 133 1.09 4.59 -1.25
C MET A 133 0.73 3.30 -1.99
N ALA A 134 1.52 2.90 -2.97
CA ALA A 134 1.35 1.60 -3.62
C ALA A 134 1.64 0.45 -2.62
N SER A 135 0.67 -0.46 -2.50
CA SER A 135 0.71 -1.57 -1.57
C SER A 135 0.31 -2.86 -2.28
N HIS A 136 1.27 -3.78 -2.46
CA HIS A 136 1.07 -4.96 -3.29
C HIS A 136 1.05 -6.25 -2.48
N ILE A 137 0.20 -7.18 -2.90
CA ILE A 137 0.25 -8.57 -2.46
C ILE A 137 1.46 -9.20 -3.17
N SER A 138 2.43 -9.70 -2.42
CA SER A 138 3.63 -10.36 -2.96
C SER A 138 3.62 -11.87 -2.73
N ALA A 139 4.59 -12.57 -3.33
CA ALA A 139 4.76 -14.02 -3.18
C ALA A 139 5.13 -14.42 -1.73
N ALA A 140 4.82 -15.68 -1.39
CA ALA A 140 5.33 -16.36 -0.21
C ALA A 140 5.87 -17.74 -0.63
N PRO A 141 7.06 -18.17 -0.15
CA PRO A 141 7.96 -17.39 0.71
C PRO A 141 8.42 -16.07 0.07
N ASN A 142 8.58 -15.03 0.91
CA ASN A 142 9.07 -13.74 0.41
C ASN A 142 10.52 -13.86 -0.06
N HIS A 143 10.86 -13.26 -1.19
CA HIS A 143 12.17 -13.40 -1.83
C HIS A 143 13.30 -12.70 -1.06
N GLN A 144 13.02 -11.73 -0.21
CA GLN A 144 14.02 -11.02 0.58
C GLN A 144 14.20 -11.64 1.97
N THR A 145 13.10 -11.93 2.66
CA THR A 145 13.13 -12.39 4.06
C THR A 145 13.02 -13.90 4.20
N GLY A 146 12.60 -14.63 3.15
CA GLY A 146 12.27 -16.04 3.21
C GLY A 146 11.02 -16.36 4.03
N ARG A 147 10.32 -15.33 4.57
CA ARG A 147 9.16 -15.54 5.43
C ARG A 147 7.95 -16.03 4.64
N ASN A 148 7.29 -17.03 5.22
CA ASN A 148 6.06 -17.57 4.66
C ASN A 148 4.85 -17.02 5.40
N VAL A 149 4.22 -16.00 4.83
CA VAL A 149 3.05 -15.32 5.39
C VAL A 149 1.79 -15.78 4.65
N PRO A 150 0.70 -16.18 5.36
CA PRO A 150 -0.54 -16.60 4.73
C PRO A 150 -1.14 -15.55 3.80
N MET A 151 -1.83 -16.00 2.75
CA MET A 151 -2.43 -15.12 1.74
C MET A 151 -3.38 -14.08 2.35
N LYS A 152 -4.22 -14.47 3.30
CA LYS A 152 -5.16 -13.55 3.98
C LYS A 152 -4.43 -12.37 4.60
N PHE A 153 -3.37 -12.61 5.37
CA PHE A 153 -2.60 -11.55 6.02
C PHE A 153 -1.92 -10.62 5.00
N ARG A 154 -1.34 -11.21 3.92
CA ARG A 154 -0.73 -10.43 2.82
C ARG A 154 -1.75 -9.52 2.14
N ILE A 155 -2.94 -10.03 1.89
CA ILE A 155 -4.07 -9.28 1.32
C ILE A 155 -4.45 -8.12 2.25
N ASP A 156 -4.68 -8.38 3.52
CA ASP A 156 -5.19 -7.38 4.46
C ASP A 156 -4.19 -6.24 4.69
N VAL A 157 -2.89 -6.54 4.68
CA VAL A 157 -1.85 -5.51 4.71
C VAL A 157 -1.87 -4.68 3.42
N ALA A 158 -1.96 -5.34 2.26
CA ALA A 158 -1.96 -4.65 0.98
C ALA A 158 -3.21 -3.77 0.77
N MET A 159 -4.36 -4.19 1.29
CA MET A 159 -5.63 -3.45 1.18
C MET A 159 -5.67 -2.15 2.01
N SER A 160 -4.74 -1.97 2.94
CA SER A 160 -4.67 -0.73 3.74
C SER A 160 -4.03 0.46 3.01
N GLY A 161 -3.59 0.26 1.77
CA GLY A 161 -3.08 1.30 0.87
C GLY A 161 -3.70 1.19 -0.52
N ARG A 162 -2.99 1.65 -1.54
CA ARG A 162 -3.40 1.51 -2.93
C ARG A 162 -3.06 0.10 -3.42
N LEU A 163 -4.08 -0.76 -3.41
CA LEU A 163 -3.91 -2.19 -3.67
C LEU A 163 -3.39 -2.48 -5.07
N GLY A 164 -2.35 -3.31 -5.14
CA GLY A 164 -1.86 -3.94 -6.34
C GLY A 164 -1.46 -5.41 -6.08
N MET A 165 -1.03 -6.09 -7.12
CA MET A 165 -0.56 -7.48 -7.04
C MET A 165 0.79 -7.62 -7.73
N GLU A 166 1.79 -8.12 -7.01
CA GLU A 166 3.13 -8.45 -7.48
C GLU A 166 3.41 -9.93 -7.21
N ILE A 167 2.58 -10.77 -7.79
CA ILE A 167 2.60 -12.21 -7.64
C ILE A 167 2.28 -12.88 -8.96
N GLN A 168 2.87 -14.03 -9.23
CA GLN A 168 2.60 -14.79 -10.44
C GLN A 168 1.36 -15.68 -10.23
N PRO A 169 0.24 -15.43 -10.92
CA PRO A 169 -1.00 -16.18 -10.71
C PRO A 169 -0.89 -17.67 -10.99
N MET A 170 0.05 -18.07 -11.86
CA MET A 170 0.30 -19.47 -12.18
C MET A 170 0.86 -20.28 -11.00
N ASN A 171 1.50 -19.60 -10.03
CA ASN A 171 2.08 -20.22 -8.84
C ASN A 171 1.10 -20.25 -7.65
N MET A 172 -0.10 -19.68 -7.82
CA MET A 172 -1.13 -19.63 -6.78
C MET A 172 -2.01 -20.89 -6.81
N THR A 173 -2.39 -21.36 -5.64
CA THR A 173 -3.45 -22.38 -5.50
C THR A 173 -4.80 -21.81 -5.90
N GLU A 174 -5.78 -22.66 -6.23
CA GLU A 174 -7.14 -22.20 -6.55
C GLU A 174 -7.83 -21.52 -5.35
N VAL A 175 -7.53 -21.96 -4.13
CA VAL A 175 -8.01 -21.32 -2.89
C VAL A 175 -7.46 -19.89 -2.77
N GLU A 176 -6.18 -19.69 -3.03
CA GLU A 176 -5.57 -18.34 -3.00
C GLU A 176 -6.12 -17.45 -4.11
N LYS A 177 -6.32 -17.99 -5.32
CA LYS A 177 -6.94 -17.23 -6.42
C LYS A 177 -8.36 -16.78 -6.08
N GLU A 178 -9.16 -17.67 -5.47
CA GLU A 178 -10.52 -17.33 -5.07
C GLU A 178 -10.54 -16.27 -3.98
N LEU A 179 -9.68 -16.39 -2.97
CA LEU A 179 -9.54 -15.38 -1.92
C LEU A 179 -9.12 -14.03 -2.50
N CYS A 180 -8.18 -14.02 -3.46
CA CYS A 180 -7.77 -12.78 -4.15
C CYS A 180 -8.92 -12.18 -4.98
N ARG A 181 -9.73 -12.99 -5.69
CA ARG A 181 -10.90 -12.48 -6.43
C ARG A 181 -11.89 -11.80 -5.49
N GLN A 182 -12.19 -12.43 -4.36
CA GLN A 182 -13.07 -11.86 -3.36
C GLN A 182 -12.49 -10.55 -2.80
N ALA A 183 -11.22 -10.56 -2.39
CA ALA A 183 -10.55 -9.39 -1.84
C ALA A 183 -10.48 -8.21 -2.83
N ILE A 184 -10.23 -8.47 -4.11
CA ILE A 184 -10.26 -7.44 -5.16
C ILE A 184 -11.68 -6.86 -5.31
N SER A 185 -12.70 -7.72 -5.26
CA SER A 185 -14.10 -7.27 -5.29
C SER A 185 -14.44 -6.39 -4.10
N ASP A 186 -14.03 -6.80 -2.91
CA ASP A 186 -14.23 -6.04 -1.67
C ASP A 186 -13.44 -4.73 -1.71
N TYR A 187 -12.18 -4.76 -2.15
CA TYR A 187 -11.37 -3.54 -2.28
C TYR A 187 -12.01 -2.51 -3.23
N LYS A 188 -12.59 -2.94 -4.33
CA LYS A 188 -13.30 -2.03 -5.24
C LYS A 188 -14.44 -1.27 -4.57
N LYS A 189 -15.10 -1.87 -3.57
CA LYS A 189 -16.17 -1.22 -2.77
C LYS A 189 -15.58 -0.22 -1.78
N ILE A 190 -14.50 -0.61 -1.08
CA ILE A 190 -13.92 0.21 -0.01
C ILE A 190 -12.86 1.19 -0.50
N ARG A 191 -12.36 1.05 -1.73
CA ARG A 191 -11.32 1.90 -2.32
C ARG A 191 -11.54 3.40 -2.13
N PRO A 192 -12.75 3.96 -2.35
CA PRO A 192 -12.97 5.39 -2.12
C PRO A 192 -12.72 5.81 -0.66
N ILE A 193 -13.07 4.94 0.30
CA ILE A 193 -12.89 5.21 1.73
C ILE A 193 -11.39 5.12 2.07
N VAL A 194 -10.71 4.06 1.62
CA VAL A 194 -9.28 3.86 1.89
C VAL A 194 -8.42 4.96 1.28
N GLN A 195 -8.75 5.42 0.07
CA GLN A 195 -7.93 6.39 -0.65
C GLN A 195 -8.22 7.85 -0.29
N PHE A 196 -9.44 8.17 0.11
CA PHE A 196 -9.89 9.55 0.31
C PHE A 196 -10.48 9.84 1.68
N GLY A 197 -10.75 8.81 2.50
CA GLY A 197 -11.28 8.99 3.85
C GLY A 197 -10.21 9.40 4.86
N ASP A 198 -10.67 9.85 6.01
CA ASP A 198 -9.82 10.19 7.15
C ASP A 198 -9.18 8.93 7.75
N LEU A 199 -7.87 8.98 7.94
CA LEU A 199 -7.10 7.90 8.55
C LEU A 199 -6.98 8.09 10.07
N TYR A 200 -7.41 7.09 10.83
CA TYR A 200 -7.21 6.95 12.26
C TYR A 200 -6.24 5.79 12.52
N ARG A 201 -5.09 6.08 13.16
CA ARG A 201 -4.10 5.08 13.62
C ARG A 201 -4.43 4.75 15.06
N LEU A 202 -4.80 3.50 15.33
CA LEU A 202 -5.32 3.07 16.63
C LEU A 202 -4.25 2.37 17.46
N ASP A 203 -3.84 1.16 17.05
CA ASP A 203 -2.77 0.42 17.71
C ASP A 203 -1.53 0.41 16.82
N SER A 204 -0.42 0.93 17.33
CA SER A 204 0.82 1.03 16.56
C SER A 204 1.54 -0.32 16.50
N PRO A 205 2.03 -0.75 15.33
CA PRO A 205 2.87 -1.96 15.23
C PRO A 205 4.21 -1.82 15.95
N TYR A 206 4.59 -0.61 16.35
CA TYR A 206 5.82 -0.33 17.11
C TYR A 206 5.61 -0.44 18.63
N ASP A 207 4.37 -0.60 19.09
CA ASP A 207 4.08 -0.80 20.51
C ASP A 207 4.25 -2.27 20.91
N ASP A 208 4.51 -2.52 22.20
CA ASP A 208 4.79 -3.86 22.72
C ASP A 208 3.54 -4.75 22.88
N ASN A 209 2.36 -4.27 22.46
CA ASN A 209 1.10 -5.01 22.55
C ASN A 209 0.94 -6.12 21.50
N GLY A 210 1.84 -6.18 20.51
CA GLY A 210 1.88 -7.23 19.48
C GLY A 210 0.73 -7.19 18.48
N ILE A 211 -0.02 -6.08 18.43
CA ILE A 211 -1.10 -5.84 17.48
C ILE A 211 -0.87 -4.54 16.71
N ALA A 212 -1.55 -4.42 15.58
CA ALA A 212 -1.66 -3.17 14.85
C ALA A 212 -3.11 -2.99 14.40
N SER A 213 -3.61 -1.77 14.45
CA SER A 213 -4.93 -1.46 13.92
C SER A 213 -5.02 -0.02 13.42
N LEU A 214 -5.74 0.16 12.33
CA LEU A 214 -6.07 1.47 11.79
C LEU A 214 -7.45 1.43 11.15
N MET A 215 -8.02 2.60 10.91
CA MET A 215 -9.26 2.68 10.16
C MET A 215 -9.30 3.91 9.26
N TYR A 216 -10.09 3.79 8.21
CA TYR A 216 -10.47 4.91 7.35
C TYR A 216 -11.94 5.18 7.50
N CYS A 217 -12.32 6.44 7.59
CA CYS A 217 -13.70 6.87 7.69
C CYS A 217 -14.02 7.83 6.53
N SER A 218 -15.18 7.66 5.89
CA SER A 218 -15.63 8.61 4.87
C SER A 218 -15.95 9.97 5.48
N ASP A 219 -15.82 11.07 4.70
CA ASP A 219 -16.09 12.44 5.17
C ASP A 219 -17.46 12.62 5.80
N ASP A 220 -18.47 11.96 5.23
CA ASP A 220 -19.85 11.97 5.72
C ASP A 220 -20.08 11.03 6.90
N LYS A 221 -19.06 10.32 7.34
CA LYS A 221 -19.07 9.31 8.43
C LYS A 221 -20.10 8.18 8.24
N GLN A 222 -20.60 8.01 7.02
CA GLN A 222 -21.58 6.95 6.73
C GLN A 222 -20.93 5.60 6.55
N LYS A 223 -19.62 5.57 6.21
CA LYS A 223 -18.88 4.34 5.93
C LYS A 223 -17.49 4.39 6.55
N ALA A 224 -17.04 3.25 7.06
CA ALA A 224 -15.69 3.11 7.55
C ALA A 224 -15.12 1.72 7.23
N VAL A 225 -13.80 1.63 7.20
CA VAL A 225 -13.05 0.37 7.04
C VAL A 225 -12.04 0.29 8.15
N PHE A 226 -12.18 -0.73 8.97
CA PHE A 226 -11.29 -1.00 10.10
C PHE A 226 -10.40 -2.20 9.78
N TYR A 227 -9.10 -2.07 10.04
CA TYR A 227 -8.08 -3.08 9.86
C TYR A 227 -7.46 -3.43 11.20
N TRP A 228 -7.26 -4.72 11.41
CA TRP A 228 -6.61 -5.26 12.58
C TRP A 228 -5.66 -6.40 12.20
N TRP A 229 -4.45 -6.38 12.75
CA TRP A 229 -3.41 -7.38 12.51
C TRP A 229 -2.78 -7.83 13.81
N LYS A 230 -2.56 -9.14 13.90
CA LYS A 230 -1.80 -9.78 14.98
C LYS A 230 -0.81 -10.79 14.39
N PRO A 231 0.44 -10.38 14.16
CA PRO A 231 1.46 -11.23 13.52
C PRO A 231 1.83 -12.46 14.34
N LEU A 232 1.84 -12.34 15.67
CA LEU A 232 2.19 -13.42 16.61
C LEU A 232 0.99 -13.76 17.49
N GLY A 233 0.63 -15.04 17.53
CA GLY A 233 -0.38 -15.57 18.44
C GLY A 233 0.25 -16.43 19.53
N PHE A 234 -0.28 -16.34 20.74
CA PHE A 234 0.13 -17.13 21.88
C PHE A 234 -1.07 -17.93 22.42
N CYS A 235 -0.79 -19.08 23.09
CA CYS A 235 -1.82 -19.83 23.81
C CYS A 235 -2.30 -19.03 25.01
N ASP A 236 -3.56 -19.19 25.38
CA ASP A 236 -4.20 -18.59 26.56
C ASP A 236 -4.10 -17.05 26.62
N GLU A 237 -4.05 -16.42 25.47
CA GLU A 237 -3.93 -14.98 25.37
C GLU A 237 -5.30 -14.32 25.57
N HIS A 238 -5.35 -13.32 26.46
CA HIS A 238 -6.51 -12.44 26.54
C HIS A 238 -6.62 -11.62 25.26
N LEU A 239 -7.76 -11.75 24.55
CA LEU A 239 -8.01 -10.97 23.34
C LEU A 239 -8.22 -9.50 23.71
N PRO A 240 -7.47 -8.58 23.09
CA PRO A 240 -7.66 -7.18 23.35
C PRO A 240 -9.04 -6.72 22.84
N VAL A 241 -9.60 -5.77 23.57
CA VAL A 241 -10.73 -4.99 23.05
C VAL A 241 -10.16 -3.95 22.11
N VAL A 242 -10.59 -3.97 20.86
CA VAL A 242 -10.19 -2.97 19.86
C VAL A 242 -11.25 -1.88 19.76
N LYS A 243 -10.84 -0.64 19.96
CA LYS A 243 -11.71 0.54 19.89
C LYS A 243 -11.53 1.22 18.54
N MET A 244 -12.59 1.86 18.09
CA MET A 244 -12.62 2.60 16.82
C MET A 244 -12.61 4.09 17.09
N GLU A 245 -12.34 4.89 16.05
CA GLU A 245 -12.38 6.36 16.12
C GLU A 245 -13.07 6.94 14.89
N GLY A 246 -13.46 8.21 14.95
CA GLY A 246 -13.96 8.98 13.81
C GLY A 246 -15.39 8.67 13.38
N LEU A 247 -16.11 7.80 14.08
CA LEU A 247 -17.51 7.47 13.77
C LEU A 247 -18.46 8.56 14.32
N GLU A 248 -19.65 8.64 13.71
CA GLU A 248 -20.73 9.46 14.28
C GLU A 248 -21.34 8.74 15.50
N PRO A 249 -21.27 9.31 16.72
CA PRO A 249 -21.65 8.60 17.95
C PRO A 249 -23.08 8.03 17.95
N GLU A 250 -24.03 8.79 17.42
CA GLU A 250 -25.45 8.45 17.44
C GLU A 250 -25.89 7.56 16.26
N SER A 251 -25.05 7.41 15.23
CA SER A 251 -25.34 6.55 14.08
C SER A 251 -25.18 5.10 14.43
N MET A 252 -26.08 4.26 13.86
CA MET A 252 -26.01 2.81 14.00
C MET A 252 -25.27 2.20 12.80
N TYR A 253 -24.17 1.52 13.04
CA TYR A 253 -23.33 0.91 12.01
C TYR A 253 -23.52 -0.58 11.96
N LYS A 254 -23.81 -1.11 10.77
CA LYS A 254 -23.75 -2.53 10.49
C LYS A 254 -22.31 -2.94 10.28
N VAL A 255 -21.84 -3.95 11.01
CA VAL A 255 -20.47 -4.48 10.88
C VAL A 255 -20.48 -5.70 9.96
N THR A 256 -19.59 -5.73 8.98
CA THR A 256 -19.42 -6.87 8.04
C THR A 256 -17.92 -7.16 7.88
N GLU A 257 -17.53 -8.43 8.08
CA GLU A 257 -16.15 -8.85 7.79
C GLU A 257 -15.97 -9.07 6.30
N LEU A 258 -14.92 -8.48 5.72
CA LEU A 258 -14.57 -8.63 4.31
C LEU A 258 -13.71 -9.89 4.09
N HIS A 259 -13.96 -10.61 2.99
CA HIS A 259 -13.25 -11.84 2.57
C HIS A 259 -12.84 -12.74 3.74
N PRO A 260 -13.79 -13.15 4.60
CA PRO A 260 -13.51 -14.03 5.73
C PRO A 260 -12.99 -15.39 5.26
N ILE A 261 -12.06 -15.98 6.03
CA ILE A 261 -11.55 -17.35 5.80
C ILE A 261 -11.98 -18.32 6.88
N ASP A 262 -12.63 -17.83 7.92
CA ASP A 262 -13.09 -18.66 9.03
C ASP A 262 -14.32 -19.48 8.68
N ARG A 263 -14.41 -20.64 9.29
CA ARG A 263 -15.60 -21.48 9.16
C ARG A 263 -16.84 -20.87 9.82
N PHE A 264 -16.64 -20.07 10.85
CA PHE A 264 -17.71 -19.42 11.58
C PHE A 264 -17.53 -17.90 11.52
N PRO A 265 -18.64 -17.16 11.35
CA PRO A 265 -18.59 -15.71 11.34
C PRO A 265 -18.15 -15.15 12.70
N LEU A 266 -17.61 -13.93 12.67
CA LEU A 266 -17.33 -13.18 13.88
C LEU A 266 -18.61 -12.96 14.70
N SER A 267 -18.46 -12.84 16.02
CA SER A 267 -19.59 -12.56 16.91
C SER A 267 -20.31 -11.23 16.60
N CYS A 268 -19.61 -10.30 15.96
CA CYS A 268 -20.14 -9.00 15.53
C CYS A 268 -20.69 -9.01 14.09
N GLU A 269 -20.49 -10.08 13.32
CA GLU A 269 -20.91 -10.16 11.91
C GLU A 269 -22.40 -9.88 11.73
N GLY A 270 -22.71 -8.94 10.83
CA GLY A 270 -24.09 -8.55 10.51
C GLY A 270 -24.84 -7.77 11.60
N LYS A 271 -24.21 -7.52 12.76
CA LYS A 271 -24.83 -6.81 13.88
C LYS A 271 -24.70 -5.30 13.77
N MET A 272 -25.60 -4.62 14.46
CA MET A 272 -25.65 -3.18 14.54
C MET A 272 -25.07 -2.70 15.88
N PHE A 273 -24.20 -1.68 15.83
CA PHE A 273 -23.64 -1.02 16.99
C PHE A 273 -23.69 0.49 16.79
N SER A 274 -23.94 1.26 17.85
CA SER A 274 -23.79 2.73 17.75
C SER A 274 -22.32 3.10 17.59
N GLY A 275 -22.04 4.19 16.91
CA GLY A 275 -20.68 4.72 16.80
C GLY A 275 -20.06 4.95 18.19
N LYS A 276 -20.85 5.47 19.13
CA LYS A 276 -20.45 5.63 20.52
C LYS A 276 -20.00 4.30 21.16
N TYR A 277 -20.78 3.22 20.99
CA TYR A 277 -20.39 1.90 21.50
C TYR A 277 -19.06 1.43 20.92
N LEU A 278 -18.88 1.54 19.61
CA LEU A 278 -17.65 1.10 18.93
C LEU A 278 -16.43 1.91 19.37
N MET A 279 -16.60 3.20 19.67
CA MET A 279 -15.52 4.08 20.12
C MET A 279 -15.20 3.93 21.61
N GLU A 280 -16.19 3.73 22.47
CA GLU A 280 -15.99 3.66 23.92
C GLU A 280 -15.74 2.24 24.43
N ASN A 281 -16.49 1.26 23.93
CA ASN A 281 -16.45 -0.13 24.36
C ASN A 281 -15.65 -1.03 23.40
N GLY A 282 -15.70 -0.75 22.10
CA GLY A 282 -14.98 -1.51 21.09
C GLY A 282 -15.54 -2.92 20.84
N LEU A 283 -14.75 -3.72 20.13
CA LEU A 283 -15.04 -5.12 19.79
C LEU A 283 -13.92 -6.04 20.25
N VAL A 284 -14.27 -7.26 20.59
CA VAL A 284 -13.29 -8.35 20.81
C VAL A 284 -13.16 -9.13 19.50
N LEU A 285 -11.95 -9.16 18.96
CA LEU A 285 -11.65 -9.89 17.72
C LEU A 285 -10.81 -11.13 18.04
N PRO A 286 -11.25 -12.32 17.60
CA PRO A 286 -10.46 -13.54 17.81
C PRO A 286 -9.19 -13.50 16.94
N ASN A 287 -8.08 -13.92 17.54
CA ASN A 287 -6.78 -14.03 16.91
C ASN A 287 -6.55 -15.39 16.21
N SER A 288 -7.57 -16.24 16.12
CA SER A 288 -7.49 -17.53 15.46
C SER A 288 -8.42 -17.59 14.26
N HIS A 289 -7.92 -18.11 13.16
CA HIS A 289 -8.68 -18.51 11.99
C HIS A 289 -9.04 -20.01 12.00
N SER A 290 -8.76 -20.70 13.13
CA SER A 290 -9.01 -22.14 13.26
C SER A 290 -10.31 -22.42 14.03
N ALA A 291 -11.24 -23.07 13.35
CA ALA A 291 -12.47 -23.57 13.97
C ALA A 291 -12.24 -24.73 14.95
N LYS A 292 -11.06 -25.40 14.90
CA LYS A 292 -10.78 -26.57 15.74
C LYS A 292 -10.29 -26.19 17.12
N ASN A 293 -9.60 -25.08 17.28
CA ASN A 293 -9.07 -24.60 18.54
C ASN A 293 -9.08 -23.07 18.56
N PRO A 294 -10.24 -22.44 18.80
CA PRO A 294 -10.32 -20.97 18.90
C PRO A 294 -9.53 -20.40 20.08
N GLU A 295 -9.20 -21.25 21.05
CA GLU A 295 -8.41 -20.90 22.24
C GLU A 295 -6.90 -20.80 21.97
N PHE A 296 -6.42 -21.42 20.88
CA PHE A 296 -5.02 -21.34 20.48
C PHE A 296 -4.86 -20.23 19.46
N GLY A 297 -4.34 -19.10 19.89
CA GLY A 297 -4.03 -17.99 19.01
C GLY A 297 -3.16 -18.44 17.84
N SER A 298 -3.57 -18.13 16.62
CA SER A 298 -2.76 -18.37 15.44
C SER A 298 -1.90 -17.15 15.13
N SER A 299 -0.64 -17.38 14.79
CA SER A 299 0.17 -16.33 14.16
C SER A 299 -0.45 -15.92 12.83
N TRP A 300 -0.22 -14.69 12.43
CA TRP A 300 -0.73 -14.09 11.19
C TRP A 300 -2.25 -13.93 11.15
N ALA A 301 -2.87 -13.65 12.30
CA ALA A 301 -4.28 -13.29 12.30
C ALA A 301 -4.46 -11.86 11.78
N SER A 302 -5.50 -11.66 10.96
CA SER A 302 -5.89 -10.35 10.45
C SER A 302 -7.38 -10.28 10.17
N ARG A 303 -7.97 -9.09 10.30
CA ARG A 303 -9.38 -8.81 10.09
C ARG A 303 -9.55 -7.49 9.35
N VAL A 304 -10.48 -7.47 8.42
CA VAL A 304 -10.92 -6.22 7.77
C VAL A 304 -12.43 -6.12 7.96
N LEU A 305 -12.88 -5.11 8.66
CA LEU A 305 -14.29 -4.87 8.93
C LEU A 305 -14.76 -3.65 8.12
N TYR A 306 -15.86 -3.82 7.42
CA TYR A 306 -16.59 -2.74 6.77
C TYR A 306 -17.77 -2.34 7.65
N LEU A 307 -17.90 -1.05 7.91
CA LEU A 307 -18.95 -0.45 8.70
C LEU A 307 -19.79 0.45 7.79
N GLU A 308 -21.10 0.32 7.86
CA GLU A 308 -22.02 1.13 7.09
C GLU A 308 -23.20 1.58 7.97
N ALA A 309 -23.39 2.90 8.05
CA ALA A 309 -24.51 3.49 8.77
C ALA A 309 -25.85 3.14 8.12
N GLN A 310 -26.88 2.91 8.94
CA GLN A 310 -28.22 2.51 8.51
C GLN A 310 -29.24 3.59 8.90
#